data_a73b081afd6846642d2d6a2a81c33f72
#
_entry.id   a73b081afd6846642d2d6a2a81c33f72
#
_cell.length_a   1.000
_cell.length_b   1.000
_cell.length_c   1.000
_cell.angle_alpha   90.00
_cell.angle_beta   90.00
_cell.angle_gamma   90.00
#
_symmetry.space_group_name_H-M   'P 1'
#
loop_
_entity.id
_entity.type
_entity.pdbx_description
1 polymer ?
#
loop_
_entity_poly.entity_id
_entity_poly.type
_entity_poly.pdbx_seq_one_letter_code
_entity_poly.pdbx_strand_id
1 'polypeptide(L)'
;VMGGARFLSHNFSLNKQQGFNSGNDKIPVMSSSLTMKTTDGADDKVREFTWYGQADYNYASKYYVMAGLSAQASSRFGDKASGLKMFDTVWGLFPSVQAAWVLTNEKWMANVPCVNYLRLSAGLDVTGNDDIDFTASRTYLIAQQMLNAQVSGKVIGNIGNDMLKWETTRRLTAGLDGNFFNNRLNLRFNVFKSWTSDLITLQQLSWTSGLQKNWGNGGKLENAGFDMQATAKVLNLKDWQWEAGFSVGHYKNKVTALPDNNQPMENTYYGGTILTQVGSPIGLFYGYRTNGVIASEAEAEAEGLYQLNGSGQKEYFQAGDMRFVSTDGDKCIGKEDRVVIGDPNPDIYGNIFTSLQWKNLRLDATFNYSLGNDIYNYQRSILEGGNMFYNQTTAMNNRWTT
;
A
#
# COMPACT_ATOMS: atom_id res chain seq x y z
N VAL A 1 -2.08 11.06 34.01
CA VAL A 1 -2.44 11.99 32.94
C VAL A 1 -1.17 12.51 32.30
N MET A 2 -1.14 12.52 30.98
CA MET A 2 -0.01 13.00 30.18
C MET A 2 -0.54 13.98 29.12
N GLY A 3 0.21 15.03 28.83
CA GLY A 3 -0.10 15.95 27.73
C GLY A 3 1.16 16.51 27.13
N GLY A 4 1.13 16.87 25.85
CA GLY A 4 2.28 17.42 25.18
C GLY A 4 1.96 18.02 23.82
N ALA A 5 2.99 18.59 23.22
CA ALA A 5 2.96 19.12 21.88
C ALA A 5 4.17 18.63 21.09
N ARG A 6 3.97 18.43 19.79
CA ARG A 6 5.04 18.06 18.83
C ARG A 6 4.98 19.00 17.64
N PHE A 7 6.12 19.53 17.28
CA PHE A 7 6.31 20.25 16.02
C PHE A 7 7.28 19.47 15.15
N LEU A 8 6.91 19.23 13.90
CA LEU A 8 7.74 18.61 12.88
C LEU A 8 7.92 19.57 11.70
N SER A 9 9.16 19.74 11.26
CA SER A 9 9.48 20.43 10.00
C SER A 9 10.33 19.49 9.15
N HIS A 10 9.80 19.09 8.02
CA HIS A 10 10.49 18.26 7.04
C HIS A 10 10.82 19.11 5.82
N ASN A 11 12.11 19.17 5.45
CA ASN A 11 12.57 19.83 4.24
C ASN A 11 13.13 18.74 3.31
N PHE A 12 12.68 18.75 2.08
CA PHE A 12 13.15 17.84 1.04
C PHE A 12 13.75 18.68 -0.10
N SER A 13 14.98 18.38 -0.49
CA SER A 13 15.63 18.99 -1.64
C SER A 13 16.18 17.90 -2.54
N LEU A 14 15.83 17.93 -3.79
CA LEU A 14 16.30 17.02 -4.82
C LEU A 14 17.00 17.81 -5.92
N ASN A 15 18.23 17.41 -6.25
CA ASN A 15 18.94 17.84 -7.44
C ASN A 15 19.34 16.59 -8.23
N LYS A 16 18.78 16.43 -9.42
CA LYS A 16 19.06 15.32 -10.32
C LYS A 16 19.66 15.84 -11.60
N GLN A 17 20.79 15.28 -11.98
CA GLN A 17 21.42 15.53 -13.27
C GLN A 17 21.74 14.19 -13.94
N GLN A 18 21.42 14.07 -15.20
CA GLN A 18 21.68 12.86 -16.00
C GLN A 18 22.27 13.26 -17.34
N GLY A 19 23.41 12.69 -17.67
CA GLY A 19 24.07 12.86 -18.96
C GLY A 19 24.22 11.50 -19.64
N PHE A 20 24.24 11.53 -20.96
CA PHE A 20 24.43 10.36 -21.79
C PHE A 20 25.66 10.55 -22.67
N ASN A 21 26.27 9.42 -23.05
CA ASN A 21 27.40 9.38 -23.95
C ASN A 21 28.65 10.10 -23.40
N SER A 22 29.11 9.65 -22.22
CA SER A 22 30.31 10.19 -21.57
C SER A 22 31.61 9.96 -22.33
N GLY A 23 31.58 9.18 -23.42
CA GLY A 23 32.75 8.86 -24.26
C GLY A 23 33.72 7.86 -23.62
N ASN A 24 33.59 7.57 -22.34
CA ASN A 24 34.42 6.61 -21.63
C ASN A 24 33.70 6.01 -20.41
N ASP A 25 33.47 4.71 -20.40
CA ASP A 25 32.81 3.98 -19.34
C ASP A 25 33.59 3.93 -18.02
N LYS A 26 34.90 4.16 -18.08
CA LYS A 26 35.77 4.15 -16.88
C LYS A 26 35.71 5.46 -16.09
N ILE A 27 35.28 6.56 -16.74
CA ILE A 27 35.20 7.89 -16.13
C ILE A 27 33.86 8.52 -16.49
N PRO A 28 32.73 8.04 -15.92
CA PRO A 28 31.40 8.55 -16.20
C PRO A 28 31.13 9.83 -15.42
N VAL A 29 31.77 10.93 -15.77
CA VAL A 29 31.57 12.22 -15.11
C VAL A 29 30.59 13.10 -15.88
N MET A 30 29.80 13.87 -15.14
CA MET A 30 28.92 14.86 -15.74
C MET A 30 29.76 16.02 -16.31
N SER A 31 29.61 16.29 -17.59
CA SER A 31 30.33 17.32 -18.31
C SER A 31 29.40 18.14 -19.19
N SER A 32 29.78 19.38 -19.46
CA SER A 32 29.07 20.26 -20.40
C SER A 32 29.10 19.76 -21.84
N SER A 33 30.04 18.88 -22.18
CA SER A 33 30.22 18.30 -23.54
C SER A 33 29.33 17.07 -23.82
N LEU A 34 28.55 16.60 -22.84
CA LEU A 34 27.61 15.49 -23.05
C LEU A 34 26.51 15.90 -24.03
N THR A 35 26.17 15.01 -24.95
CA THR A 35 25.18 15.26 -26.01
C THR A 35 23.76 15.33 -25.52
N MET A 36 23.42 14.58 -24.46
CA MET A 36 22.11 14.59 -23.84
C MET A 36 22.26 14.86 -22.35
N LYS A 37 21.49 15.82 -21.85
CA LYS A 37 21.46 16.19 -20.44
C LYS A 37 20.02 16.37 -20.01
N THR A 38 19.70 15.82 -18.87
CA THR A 38 18.46 16.14 -18.15
C THR A 38 18.82 16.69 -16.79
N THR A 39 18.15 17.75 -16.39
CA THR A 39 18.23 18.31 -15.05
C THR A 39 16.83 18.33 -14.47
N ASP A 40 16.72 17.94 -13.22
CA ASP A 40 15.46 17.93 -12.48
C ASP A 40 15.75 18.31 -11.03
N GLY A 41 14.77 18.88 -10.36
CA GLY A 41 14.93 19.30 -8.97
C GLY A 41 13.60 19.59 -8.31
N ALA A 42 13.57 19.40 -7.00
CA ALA A 42 12.47 19.75 -6.15
C ALA A 42 12.99 20.33 -4.84
N ASP A 43 12.27 21.28 -4.28
CA ASP A 43 12.52 21.86 -2.97
C ASP A 43 11.17 22.00 -2.25
N ASP A 44 10.89 21.06 -1.35
CA ASP A 44 9.62 20.91 -0.70
C ASP A 44 9.75 20.99 0.81
N LYS A 45 8.73 21.52 1.45
CA LYS A 45 8.69 21.70 2.90
C LYS A 45 7.32 21.38 3.46
N VAL A 46 7.30 20.50 4.48
CA VAL A 46 6.13 20.19 5.29
C VAL A 46 6.34 20.63 6.72
N ARG A 47 5.29 21.16 7.31
CA ARG A 47 5.21 21.49 8.74
C ARG A 47 3.98 20.85 9.31
N GLU A 48 4.17 20.20 10.44
CA GLU A 48 3.09 19.54 11.19
C GLU A 48 3.19 20.00 12.65
N PHE A 49 2.02 20.19 13.24
CA PHE A 49 1.91 20.49 14.64
C PHE A 49 0.84 19.62 15.27
N THR A 50 1.17 18.98 16.37
CA THR A 50 0.27 18.06 17.09
C THR A 50 0.20 18.43 18.56
N TRP A 51 -1.01 18.59 19.08
CA TRP A 51 -1.31 18.53 20.49
C TRP A 51 -1.80 17.15 20.85
N TYR A 52 -1.42 16.64 21.99
CA TYR A 52 -1.97 15.36 22.48
C TYR A 52 -2.15 15.38 23.99
N GLY A 53 -3.15 14.65 24.43
CA GLY A 53 -3.43 14.41 25.84
C GLY A 53 -3.91 12.98 26.04
N GLN A 54 -3.56 12.38 27.18
CA GLN A 54 -3.94 11.02 27.55
C GLN A 54 -4.18 10.96 29.05
N ALA A 55 -5.24 10.25 29.42
CA ALA A 55 -5.54 9.90 30.79
C ALA A 55 -5.63 8.39 30.92
N ASP A 56 -4.89 7.82 31.86
CA ASP A 56 -4.89 6.41 32.18
C ASP A 56 -5.43 6.22 33.58
N TYR A 57 -6.38 5.30 33.75
CA TYR A 57 -6.97 4.93 35.00
C TYR A 57 -6.83 3.44 35.24
N ASN A 58 -6.34 3.08 36.41
CA ASN A 58 -6.21 1.70 36.86
C ASN A 58 -6.96 1.52 38.18
N TYR A 59 -7.90 0.59 38.21
CA TYR A 59 -8.60 0.22 39.41
C TYR A 59 -8.24 -1.19 39.85
N ALA A 60 -7.70 -1.28 41.07
CA ALA A 60 -7.32 -2.54 41.75
C ALA A 60 -6.43 -3.48 40.91
N SER A 61 -5.64 -2.96 39.94
CA SER A 61 -4.87 -3.73 38.99
C SER A 61 -5.69 -4.75 38.17
N LYS A 62 -7.00 -4.56 38.09
CA LYS A 62 -7.97 -5.39 37.38
C LYS A 62 -8.50 -4.71 36.13
N TYR A 63 -8.95 -3.47 36.28
CA TYR A 63 -9.63 -2.70 35.25
C TYR A 63 -8.74 -1.53 34.87
N TYR A 64 -8.46 -1.44 33.58
CA TYR A 64 -7.66 -0.38 33.00
C TYR A 64 -8.49 0.35 31.95
N VAL A 65 -8.49 1.65 32.01
CA VAL A 65 -9.13 2.51 30.99
C VAL A 65 -8.14 3.57 30.58
N MET A 66 -7.96 3.73 29.31
CA MET A 66 -7.17 4.79 28.71
C MET A 66 -8.06 5.61 27.79
N ALA A 67 -8.00 6.93 27.91
CA ALA A 67 -8.64 7.86 26.99
C ALA A 67 -7.59 8.84 26.47
N GLY A 68 -7.48 8.97 25.17
CA GLY A 68 -6.54 9.84 24.50
C GLY A 68 -7.23 10.72 23.45
N LEU A 69 -6.66 11.90 23.24
CA LEU A 69 -7.06 12.78 22.15
C LEU A 69 -5.79 13.40 21.56
N SER A 70 -5.64 13.33 20.23
CA SER A 70 -4.67 14.13 19.51
C SER A 70 -5.37 15.06 18.52
N ALA A 71 -4.82 16.26 18.39
CA ALA A 71 -5.23 17.26 17.41
C ALA A 71 -4.02 17.64 16.57
N GLN A 72 -4.10 17.44 15.27
CA GLN A 72 -2.97 17.63 14.36
C GLN A 72 -3.33 18.58 13.23
N ALA A 73 -2.42 19.51 12.92
CA ALA A 73 -2.46 20.36 11.74
C ALA A 73 -1.28 20.02 10.83
N SER A 74 -1.53 19.97 9.53
CA SER A 74 -0.50 19.70 8.51
C SER A 74 -0.58 20.72 7.38
N SER A 75 0.59 21.20 6.93
CA SER A 75 0.70 22.16 5.81
C SER A 75 0.41 21.54 4.44
N ARG A 76 0.17 20.23 4.37
CA ARG A 76 -0.25 19.52 3.16
C ARG A 76 -1.71 19.78 2.79
N PHE A 77 -2.54 20.18 3.77
CA PHE A 77 -3.97 20.41 3.57
C PHE A 77 -4.30 21.86 3.28
N GLY A 78 -5.43 22.06 2.63
CA GLY A 78 -5.92 23.37 2.30
C GLY A 78 -6.64 24.07 3.49
N ASP A 79 -6.79 25.35 3.40
CA ASP A 79 -7.42 26.21 4.41
C ASP A 79 -8.95 26.18 4.37
N LYS A 80 -9.54 25.65 3.26
CA LYS A 80 -10.99 25.50 3.08
C LYS A 80 -11.51 24.10 3.42
N ALA A 81 -10.64 23.19 3.83
CA ALA A 81 -11.05 21.86 4.25
C ALA A 81 -12.07 21.92 5.41
N SER A 82 -12.96 20.94 5.45
CA SER A 82 -13.91 20.78 6.56
C SER A 82 -13.18 20.22 7.79
N GLY A 83 -13.43 20.78 8.97
CA GLY A 83 -12.82 20.35 10.24
C GLY A 83 -12.82 21.44 11.29
N LEU A 84 -12.16 21.15 12.41
CA LEU A 84 -11.96 22.14 13.45
C LEU A 84 -10.94 23.18 12.95
N LYS A 85 -11.32 24.47 12.97
CA LYS A 85 -10.42 25.56 12.61
C LYS A 85 -9.91 26.26 13.88
N MET A 86 -8.59 26.29 14.04
CA MET A 86 -7.88 27.08 15.04
C MET A 86 -6.67 27.73 14.39
N PHE A 87 -6.40 29.00 14.72
CA PHE A 87 -5.24 29.75 14.18
C PHE A 87 -5.18 29.72 12.63
N ASP A 88 -6.32 29.97 11.99
CA ASP A 88 -6.48 29.93 10.52
C ASP A 88 -6.02 28.62 9.84
N THR A 89 -5.98 27.53 10.61
CA THR A 89 -5.55 26.21 10.13
C THR A 89 -6.60 25.17 10.46
N VAL A 90 -6.76 24.20 9.59
CA VAL A 90 -7.68 23.06 9.80
C VAL A 90 -6.96 21.96 10.59
N TRP A 91 -7.62 21.50 11.65
CA TRP A 91 -7.11 20.46 12.54
C TRP A 91 -7.89 19.16 12.40
N GLY A 92 -7.16 18.05 12.24
CA GLY A 92 -7.70 16.71 12.42
C GLY A 92 -7.78 16.34 13.89
N LEU A 93 -8.90 15.74 14.30
CA LEU A 93 -9.10 15.27 15.67
C LEU A 93 -9.14 13.74 15.71
N PHE A 94 -8.30 13.15 16.54
CA PHE A 94 -8.08 11.71 16.61
C PHE A 94 -8.25 11.22 18.05
N PRO A 95 -9.49 10.94 18.49
CA PRO A 95 -9.77 10.36 19.81
C PRO A 95 -9.44 8.86 19.83
N SER A 96 -9.04 8.37 20.99
CA SER A 96 -8.86 6.95 21.29
C SER A 96 -9.37 6.61 22.69
N VAL A 97 -10.02 5.46 22.80
CA VAL A 97 -10.45 4.90 24.09
C VAL A 97 -10.13 3.41 24.09
N GLN A 98 -9.47 2.96 25.14
CA GLN A 98 -9.15 1.55 25.33
C GLN A 98 -9.52 1.13 26.74
N ALA A 99 -10.06 -0.06 26.86
CA ALA A 99 -10.34 -0.70 28.15
C ALA A 99 -9.71 -2.08 28.19
N ALA A 100 -9.24 -2.48 29.36
CA ALA A 100 -8.72 -3.83 29.55
C ALA A 100 -9.11 -4.37 30.93
N TRP A 101 -9.34 -5.67 30.97
CA TRP A 101 -9.68 -6.40 32.17
C TRP A 101 -8.71 -7.55 32.37
N VAL A 102 -7.98 -7.51 33.48
CA VAL A 102 -7.06 -8.59 33.89
C VAL A 102 -7.84 -9.61 34.71
N LEU A 103 -8.29 -10.69 34.07
CA LEU A 103 -9.14 -11.70 34.68
C LEU A 103 -8.43 -12.46 35.79
N THR A 104 -7.12 -12.70 35.63
CA THR A 104 -6.34 -13.43 36.65
C THR A 104 -6.25 -12.73 37.99
N ASN A 105 -6.54 -11.42 38.05
CA ASN A 105 -6.61 -10.68 39.31
C ASN A 105 -7.98 -10.80 40.01
N GLU A 106 -8.92 -11.53 39.40
CA GLU A 106 -10.22 -11.81 40.01
C GLU A 106 -10.14 -12.99 40.98
N LYS A 107 -10.90 -12.92 42.10
CA LYS A 107 -10.88 -13.94 43.15
C LYS A 107 -11.27 -15.34 42.62
N TRP A 108 -12.17 -15.42 41.67
CA TRP A 108 -12.63 -16.68 41.08
C TRP A 108 -11.61 -17.34 40.17
N MET A 109 -10.61 -16.59 39.70
CA MET A 109 -9.48 -17.13 38.89
C MET A 109 -8.35 -17.68 39.74
N ALA A 110 -8.30 -17.40 41.04
CA ALA A 110 -7.22 -17.79 41.93
C ALA A 110 -6.95 -19.32 41.98
N ASN A 111 -7.98 -20.12 41.69
CA ASN A 111 -7.89 -21.57 41.71
C ASN A 111 -7.67 -22.22 40.33
N VAL A 112 -7.25 -21.44 39.35
CA VAL A 112 -6.97 -21.95 37.97
C VAL A 112 -5.46 -21.98 37.73
N PRO A 113 -4.74 -23.04 38.13
CA PRO A 113 -3.28 -23.05 38.18
C PRO A 113 -2.61 -23.03 36.79
N CYS A 114 -3.32 -23.40 35.73
CA CYS A 114 -2.80 -23.40 34.38
C CYS A 114 -2.76 -22.02 33.72
N VAL A 115 -3.44 -21.01 34.30
CA VAL A 115 -3.53 -19.64 33.78
C VAL A 115 -2.75 -18.70 34.68
N ASN A 116 -1.58 -18.26 34.23
CA ASN A 116 -0.73 -17.34 34.98
C ASN A 116 -1.12 -15.88 34.77
N TYR A 117 -1.58 -15.55 33.57
CA TYR A 117 -2.06 -14.23 33.19
C TYR A 117 -3.11 -14.37 32.11
N LEU A 118 -4.19 -13.62 32.26
CA LEU A 118 -5.23 -13.53 31.24
C LEU A 118 -5.82 -12.13 31.25
N ARG A 119 -5.77 -11.46 30.11
CA ARG A 119 -6.26 -10.10 29.91
C ARG A 119 -7.16 -10.06 28.68
N LEU A 120 -8.33 -9.50 28.85
CA LEU A 120 -9.20 -9.06 27.75
C LEU A 120 -9.00 -7.58 27.51
N SER A 121 -9.04 -7.14 26.27
CA SER A 121 -8.99 -5.74 25.91
C SER A 121 -9.98 -5.40 24.80
N ALA A 122 -10.47 -4.19 24.80
CA ALA A 122 -11.27 -3.63 23.73
C ALA A 122 -10.88 -2.16 23.53
N GLY A 123 -10.88 -1.70 22.29
CA GLY A 123 -10.49 -0.34 21.96
C GLY A 123 -11.23 0.20 20.75
N LEU A 124 -11.44 1.50 20.79
CA LEU A 124 -11.89 2.30 19.65
C LEU A 124 -10.89 3.42 19.45
N ASP A 125 -10.33 3.51 18.26
CA ASP A 125 -9.41 4.56 17.88
C ASP A 125 -9.81 5.20 16.55
N VAL A 126 -9.48 6.48 16.44
CA VAL A 126 -9.59 7.25 15.19
C VAL A 126 -8.20 7.72 14.83
N THR A 127 -7.77 7.43 13.61
CA THR A 127 -6.47 7.85 13.07
C THR A 127 -6.65 8.63 11.79
N GLY A 128 -5.72 9.54 11.51
CA GLY A 128 -5.66 10.29 10.26
C GLY A 128 -4.44 9.88 9.44
N ASN A 129 -4.58 9.95 8.12
CA ASN A 129 -3.49 9.81 7.18
C ASN A 129 -3.40 11.08 6.34
N ASP A 130 -2.19 11.62 6.17
CA ASP A 130 -1.85 12.79 5.37
C ASP A 130 -0.72 12.52 4.37
N ASP A 131 -0.48 11.25 4.04
CA ASP A 131 0.56 10.84 3.10
C ASP A 131 0.18 11.19 1.65
N ILE A 132 0.38 12.46 1.33
CA ILE A 132 0.18 13.06 0.00
C ILE A 132 1.36 13.93 -0.36
N ASP A 133 1.44 14.31 -1.63
CA ASP A 133 2.43 15.28 -2.11
C ASP A 133 2.44 16.57 -1.28
N PHE A 134 3.61 17.14 -1.07
CA PHE A 134 3.82 18.35 -0.29
C PHE A 134 3.02 19.54 -0.80
N THR A 135 2.70 19.55 -2.10
CA THR A 135 2.04 20.64 -2.81
C THR A 135 0.65 20.29 -3.30
N ALA A 136 0.06 19.18 -2.87
CA ALA A 136 -1.22 18.68 -3.35
C ALA A 136 -2.38 19.69 -3.21
N SER A 137 -2.38 20.52 -2.16
CA SER A 137 -3.38 21.58 -1.95
C SER A 137 -3.06 22.89 -2.67
N ARG A 138 -1.92 23.01 -3.38
CA ARG A 138 -1.44 24.27 -3.96
C ARG A 138 -1.42 24.21 -5.48
N THR A 139 -1.86 25.30 -6.11
CA THR A 139 -1.69 25.51 -7.57
C THR A 139 -0.32 26.09 -7.84
N TYR A 140 0.44 25.49 -8.76
CA TYR A 140 1.71 26.02 -9.21
C TYR A 140 1.94 25.79 -10.70
N LEU A 141 2.84 26.58 -11.25
CA LEU A 141 3.27 26.50 -12.63
C LEU A 141 4.69 25.92 -12.70
N ILE A 142 4.95 25.10 -13.71
CA ILE A 142 6.28 24.59 -14.02
C ILE A 142 6.77 25.17 -15.35
N ALA A 143 8.09 25.31 -15.47
CA ALA A 143 8.70 25.65 -16.75
C ALA A 143 8.76 24.40 -17.65
N GLN A 144 8.32 24.55 -18.87
CA GLN A 144 8.40 23.50 -19.88
C GLN A 144 9.04 24.04 -21.15
N GLN A 145 9.95 23.30 -21.73
CA GLN A 145 10.53 23.62 -23.02
C GLN A 145 9.53 23.26 -24.12
N MET A 146 9.30 24.20 -25.03
CA MET A 146 8.40 24.08 -26.16
C MET A 146 9.19 24.27 -27.46
N LEU A 147 8.63 23.91 -28.60
CA LEU A 147 9.22 24.06 -29.93
C LEU A 147 10.65 23.52 -30.02
N ASN A 148 10.83 22.25 -29.68
CA ASN A 148 12.14 21.57 -29.70
C ASN A 148 13.22 22.30 -28.87
N ALA A 149 12.85 22.75 -27.66
CA ALA A 149 13.70 23.45 -26.72
C ALA A 149 14.10 24.90 -27.13
N GLN A 150 13.46 25.49 -28.12
CA GLN A 150 13.74 26.87 -28.53
C GLN A 150 13.04 27.92 -27.66
N VAL A 151 11.93 27.59 -27.04
CA VAL A 151 11.15 28.48 -26.20
C VAL A 151 10.85 27.84 -24.85
N SER A 152 11.09 28.58 -23.77
CA SER A 152 10.66 28.18 -22.42
C SER A 152 9.27 28.76 -22.12
N GLY A 153 8.30 27.91 -21.90
CA GLY A 153 6.94 28.27 -21.50
C GLY A 153 6.67 27.91 -20.05
N LYS A 154 5.54 28.42 -19.52
CA LYS A 154 4.99 28.00 -18.22
C LYS A 154 3.72 27.20 -18.46
N VAL A 155 3.63 26.04 -17.86
CA VAL A 155 2.43 25.18 -17.88
C VAL A 155 1.96 24.92 -16.46
N ILE A 156 0.70 24.53 -16.32
CA ILE A 156 0.16 24.14 -15.01
C ILE A 156 0.86 22.87 -14.56
N GLY A 157 1.57 22.93 -13.44
CA GLY A 157 2.20 21.76 -12.81
C GLY A 157 1.27 21.01 -11.87
N ASN A 158 0.40 21.77 -11.18
CA ASN A 158 -0.66 21.21 -10.35
C ASN A 158 -1.82 22.22 -10.22
N ILE A 159 -3.03 21.70 -10.16
CA ILE A 159 -4.20 22.47 -9.71
C ILE A 159 -4.46 22.04 -8.27
N GLY A 160 -4.20 22.93 -7.32
CA GLY A 160 -4.36 22.63 -5.90
C GLY A 160 -5.82 22.42 -5.52
N ASN A 161 -6.05 21.50 -4.62
CA ASN A 161 -7.34 21.31 -3.98
C ASN A 161 -7.27 21.81 -2.54
N ASP A 162 -7.77 23.02 -2.31
CA ASP A 162 -7.77 23.69 -1.00
C ASP A 162 -8.82 23.12 -0.01
N MET A 163 -9.65 22.16 -0.47
CA MET A 163 -10.59 21.40 0.35
C MET A 163 -10.05 20.06 0.83
N LEU A 164 -8.80 19.70 0.47
CA LEU A 164 -8.17 18.47 0.93
C LEU A 164 -8.11 18.40 2.45
N LYS A 165 -8.50 17.25 2.98
CA LYS A 165 -8.55 16.94 4.40
C LYS A 165 -7.97 15.57 4.69
N TRP A 166 -7.83 15.27 5.97
CA TRP A 166 -7.36 13.98 6.48
C TRP A 166 -8.23 12.83 5.97
N GLU A 167 -7.59 11.80 5.43
CA GLU A 167 -8.18 10.48 5.35
C GLU A 167 -8.35 9.95 6.78
N THR A 168 -9.53 9.50 7.13
CA THR A 168 -9.87 9.14 8.52
C THR A 168 -10.25 7.68 8.64
N THR A 169 -9.52 6.95 9.46
CA THR A 169 -9.81 5.56 9.81
C THR A 169 -10.33 5.46 11.24
N ARG A 170 -11.50 4.88 11.40
CA ARG A 170 -12.08 4.47 12.68
C ARG A 170 -11.87 2.98 12.83
N ARG A 171 -11.30 2.55 13.96
CA ARG A 171 -10.97 1.15 14.19
C ARG A 171 -11.51 0.68 15.51
N LEU A 172 -12.21 -0.44 15.49
CA LEU A 172 -12.63 -1.20 16.66
C LEU A 172 -11.72 -2.42 16.78
N THR A 173 -11.21 -2.66 18.00
CA THR A 173 -10.35 -3.80 18.30
C THR A 173 -10.86 -4.54 19.53
N ALA A 174 -10.67 -5.85 19.55
CA ALA A 174 -10.82 -6.65 20.75
C ALA A 174 -9.69 -7.66 20.82
N GLY A 175 -9.10 -7.84 21.99
CA GLY A 175 -7.90 -8.64 22.18
C GLY A 175 -7.94 -9.52 23.42
N LEU A 176 -7.20 -10.62 23.34
CA LEU A 176 -6.94 -11.54 24.42
C LEU A 176 -5.43 -11.78 24.52
N ASP A 177 -4.85 -11.49 25.67
CA ASP A 177 -3.45 -11.79 26.01
C ASP A 177 -3.44 -12.82 27.14
N GLY A 178 -2.70 -13.91 26.96
CA GLY A 178 -2.64 -14.96 27.96
C GLY A 178 -1.26 -15.58 28.12
N ASN A 179 -0.91 -15.89 29.38
CA ASN A 179 0.26 -16.72 29.74
C ASN A 179 -0.23 -17.96 30.48
N PHE A 180 0.19 -19.11 30.04
CA PHE A 180 -0.28 -20.39 30.51
C PHE A 180 0.87 -21.30 30.92
N PHE A 181 0.57 -22.30 31.78
CA PHE A 181 1.49 -23.37 32.14
C PHE A 181 2.83 -22.88 32.72
N ASN A 182 2.76 -22.04 33.77
CA ASN A 182 3.92 -21.38 34.38
C ASN A 182 4.72 -20.54 33.39
N ASN A 183 4.00 -19.74 32.59
CA ASN A 183 4.55 -18.87 31.53
C ASN A 183 5.33 -19.63 30.44
N ARG A 184 4.98 -20.90 30.21
CA ARG A 184 5.55 -21.67 29.10
C ARG A 184 4.89 -21.39 27.76
N LEU A 185 3.62 -21.02 27.79
CA LEU A 185 2.87 -20.65 26.58
C LEU A 185 2.38 -19.22 26.72
N ASN A 186 2.76 -18.36 25.82
CA ASN A 186 2.21 -17.03 25.62
C ASN A 186 1.30 -17.03 24.39
N LEU A 187 0.08 -16.55 24.52
CA LEU A 187 -0.89 -16.42 23.43
C LEU A 187 -1.39 -14.98 23.39
N ARG A 188 -1.36 -14.40 22.19
CA ARG A 188 -2.00 -13.13 21.89
C ARG A 188 -2.94 -13.35 20.70
N PHE A 189 -4.17 -12.88 20.84
CA PHE A 189 -5.18 -12.94 19.79
C PHE A 189 -5.93 -11.64 19.72
N ASN A 190 -5.99 -11.02 18.55
CA ASN A 190 -6.72 -9.79 18.32
C ASN A 190 -7.66 -9.95 17.14
N VAL A 191 -8.81 -9.31 17.20
CA VAL A 191 -9.73 -9.10 16.08
C VAL A 191 -9.94 -7.62 15.89
N PHE A 192 -10.12 -7.20 14.66
CA PHE A 192 -10.35 -5.79 14.35
C PHE A 192 -11.35 -5.61 13.22
N LYS A 193 -12.02 -4.48 13.24
CA LYS A 193 -12.76 -3.95 12.11
C LYS A 193 -12.49 -2.45 12.00
N SER A 194 -12.18 -1.99 10.80
CA SER A 194 -11.92 -0.59 10.53
C SER A 194 -12.72 -0.08 9.35
N TRP A 195 -13.04 1.21 9.40
CA TRP A 195 -13.75 1.95 8.36
C TRP A 195 -12.93 3.19 8.06
N THR A 196 -12.42 3.25 6.83
CA THR A 196 -11.72 4.41 6.32
C THR A 196 -12.66 5.23 5.45
N SER A 197 -12.70 6.51 5.69
CA SER A 197 -13.49 7.48 4.93
C SER A 197 -12.60 8.61 4.42
N ASP A 198 -13.09 9.30 3.40
CA ASP A 198 -12.37 10.41 2.78
C ASP A 198 -11.00 9.98 2.24
N LEU A 199 -10.93 8.77 1.64
CA LEU A 199 -9.70 8.25 1.01
C LEU A 199 -9.06 9.32 0.13
N ILE A 200 -7.77 9.52 0.29
CA ILE A 200 -7.01 10.44 -0.55
C ILE A 200 -6.66 9.73 -1.85
N THR A 201 -7.19 10.21 -2.97
CA THR A 201 -7.07 9.57 -4.27
C THR A 201 -6.67 10.57 -5.35
N LEU A 202 -5.99 10.09 -6.39
CA LEU A 202 -5.78 10.82 -7.63
C LEU A 202 -7.01 10.65 -8.53
N GLN A 203 -7.81 11.70 -8.63
CA GLN A 203 -9.04 11.74 -9.41
C GLN A 203 -8.74 12.18 -10.84
N GLN A 204 -9.41 11.57 -11.82
CA GLN A 204 -9.29 11.94 -13.23
C GLN A 204 -9.96 13.30 -13.46
N LEU A 205 -9.28 14.16 -14.20
CA LEU A 205 -9.82 15.44 -14.63
C LEU A 205 -10.20 15.41 -16.10
N SER A 206 -11.08 16.32 -16.49
CA SER A 206 -11.37 16.54 -17.91
C SER A 206 -10.09 16.98 -18.64
N TRP A 207 -9.87 16.47 -19.84
CA TRP A 207 -8.76 16.85 -20.72
C TRP A 207 -8.69 18.38 -20.97
N THR A 208 -9.81 19.07 -20.84
CA THR A 208 -9.89 20.52 -21.00
C THR A 208 -9.26 21.31 -19.87
N SER A 209 -8.96 20.67 -18.72
CA SER A 209 -8.35 21.33 -17.57
C SER A 209 -6.83 21.56 -17.71
N GLY A 210 -6.20 20.90 -18.71
CA GLY A 210 -4.74 20.93 -18.89
C GLY A 210 -3.95 20.00 -17.98
N LEU A 211 -4.63 19.28 -17.07
CA LEU A 211 -4.08 18.21 -16.24
C LEU A 211 -4.93 16.97 -16.34
N GLN A 212 -4.30 15.81 -16.22
CA GLN A 212 -5.02 14.53 -16.29
C GLN A 212 -5.59 14.11 -14.94
N LYS A 213 -4.94 14.47 -13.84
CA LYS A 213 -5.29 14.02 -12.48
C LYS A 213 -5.09 15.13 -11.47
N ASN A 214 -5.88 15.08 -10.40
CA ASN A 214 -5.75 15.96 -9.23
C ASN A 214 -6.00 15.17 -7.94
N TRP A 215 -5.39 15.62 -6.84
CA TRP A 215 -5.65 15.06 -5.52
C TRP A 215 -7.04 15.47 -5.01
N GLY A 216 -7.78 14.50 -4.50
CA GLY A 216 -9.08 14.71 -3.90
C GLY A 216 -9.39 13.72 -2.79
N ASN A 217 -10.27 14.08 -1.89
CA ASN A 217 -10.86 13.15 -0.94
C ASN A 217 -12.07 12.50 -1.59
N GLY A 218 -12.17 11.18 -1.48
CA GLY A 218 -13.32 10.45 -1.95
C GLY A 218 -13.12 8.96 -1.79
N GLY A 219 -14.23 8.27 -1.64
CA GLY A 219 -14.20 6.83 -1.42
C GLY A 219 -14.18 6.42 0.05
N LYS A 220 -14.52 5.16 0.25
CA LYS A 220 -14.57 4.51 1.57
C LYS A 220 -14.08 3.08 1.45
N LEU A 221 -13.39 2.63 2.50
CA LEU A 221 -12.85 1.29 2.60
C LEU A 221 -13.26 0.68 3.95
N GLU A 222 -13.68 -0.57 3.94
CA GLU A 222 -13.82 -1.39 5.14
C GLU A 222 -12.71 -2.43 5.17
N ASN A 223 -12.19 -2.70 6.37
CA ASN A 223 -11.21 -3.76 6.58
C ASN A 223 -11.56 -4.49 7.88
N ALA A 224 -11.55 -5.82 7.86
CA ALA A 224 -11.79 -6.66 9.02
C ALA A 224 -10.84 -7.84 9.00
N GLY A 225 -10.36 -8.23 10.17
CA GLY A 225 -9.40 -9.32 10.27
C GLY A 225 -9.10 -9.72 11.69
N PHE A 226 -8.14 -10.64 11.79
CA PHE A 226 -7.56 -11.05 13.06
C PHE A 226 -6.06 -11.23 12.94
N ASP A 227 -5.38 -11.16 14.05
CA ASP A 227 -4.00 -11.56 14.23
C ASP A 227 -3.85 -12.43 15.47
N MET A 228 -3.04 -13.46 15.37
CA MET A 228 -2.73 -14.38 16.44
C MET A 228 -1.23 -14.60 16.52
N GLN A 229 -0.70 -14.60 17.72
CA GLN A 229 0.69 -14.99 18.00
C GLN A 229 0.70 -16.00 19.14
N ALA A 230 1.43 -17.09 18.96
CA ALA A 230 1.70 -18.05 20.01
C ALA A 230 3.20 -18.27 20.14
N THR A 231 3.69 -18.24 21.37
CA THR A 231 5.09 -18.49 21.70
C THR A 231 5.18 -19.50 22.82
N ALA A 232 5.95 -20.57 22.62
CA ALA A 232 6.11 -21.64 23.58
C ALA A 232 7.60 -21.80 23.98
N LYS A 233 7.85 -21.86 25.29
CA LYS A 233 9.12 -22.33 25.85
C LYS A 233 9.09 -23.86 25.87
N VAL A 234 9.56 -24.46 24.78
CA VAL A 234 9.54 -25.92 24.56
C VAL A 234 10.49 -26.62 25.53
N LEU A 235 11.71 -26.10 25.66
CA LEU A 235 12.68 -26.54 26.61
C LEU A 235 13.14 -25.38 27.49
N ASN A 236 13.25 -25.63 28.78
CA ASN A 236 13.78 -24.64 29.74
C ASN A 236 14.65 -25.41 30.77
N LEU A 237 15.82 -25.87 30.34
CA LEU A 237 16.81 -26.58 31.10
C LEU A 237 18.01 -25.68 31.34
N LYS A 238 18.89 -26.07 32.28
CA LYS A 238 20.07 -25.27 32.63
C LYS A 238 20.98 -24.95 31.42
N ASP A 239 21.25 -25.96 30.59
CA ASP A 239 22.16 -25.84 29.44
C ASP A 239 21.40 -25.72 28.08
N TRP A 240 20.11 -25.98 28.06
CA TRP A 240 19.28 -25.95 26.87
C TRP A 240 18.03 -25.11 27.10
N GLN A 241 17.87 -24.09 26.30
CA GLN A 241 16.66 -23.30 26.23
C GLN A 241 16.14 -23.28 24.78
N TRP A 242 14.93 -23.66 24.59
CA TRP A 242 14.31 -23.62 23.27
C TRP A 242 12.97 -22.93 23.35
N GLU A 243 12.86 -21.85 22.61
CA GLU A 243 11.63 -21.12 22.40
C GLU A 243 11.25 -21.21 20.92
N ALA A 244 9.99 -21.48 20.64
CA ALA A 244 9.44 -21.51 19.29
C ALA A 244 8.08 -20.86 19.30
N GLY A 245 7.72 -20.26 18.18
CA GLY A 245 6.44 -19.62 18.06
C GLY A 245 6.06 -19.35 16.60
N PHE A 246 4.81 -18.92 16.45
CA PHE A 246 4.30 -18.51 15.17
C PHE A 246 3.38 -17.31 15.33
N SER A 247 3.23 -16.54 14.27
CA SER A 247 2.16 -15.58 14.10
C SER A 247 1.38 -15.89 12.83
N VAL A 248 0.08 -15.61 12.86
CA VAL A 248 -0.81 -15.69 11.71
C VAL A 248 -1.74 -14.51 11.72
N GLY A 249 -1.86 -13.86 10.58
CA GLY A 249 -2.80 -12.79 10.33
C GLY A 249 -3.66 -13.08 9.11
N HIS A 250 -4.89 -12.61 9.15
CA HIS A 250 -5.83 -12.62 8.03
C HIS A 250 -6.60 -11.33 8.03
N TYR A 251 -6.81 -10.75 6.86
CA TYR A 251 -7.73 -9.63 6.69
C TYR A 251 -8.48 -9.72 5.37
N LYS A 252 -9.64 -9.10 5.37
CA LYS A 252 -10.40 -8.81 4.15
C LYS A 252 -10.68 -7.34 4.09
N ASN A 253 -10.37 -6.72 2.97
CA ASN A 253 -10.74 -5.36 2.70
C ASN A 253 -11.81 -5.30 1.61
N LYS A 254 -12.60 -4.22 1.61
CA LYS A 254 -13.67 -3.99 0.65
C LYS A 254 -13.85 -2.51 0.41
N VAL A 255 -13.76 -2.09 -0.82
CA VAL A 255 -14.12 -0.74 -1.25
C VAL A 255 -15.65 -0.61 -1.17
N THR A 256 -16.15 0.35 -0.39
CA THR A 256 -17.60 0.56 -0.20
C THR A 256 -18.13 1.78 -0.93
N ALA A 257 -17.27 2.72 -1.28
CA ALA A 257 -17.59 3.87 -2.13
C ALA A 257 -16.34 4.38 -2.85
N LEU A 258 -16.53 4.96 -4.02
CA LEU A 258 -15.50 5.67 -4.78
C LEU A 258 -15.99 7.07 -5.14
N PRO A 259 -15.10 8.04 -5.47
CA PRO A 259 -15.50 9.32 -6.06
C PRO A 259 -16.19 9.10 -7.41
N ASP A 260 -16.66 10.18 -8.02
CA ASP A 260 -17.25 10.18 -9.36
C ASP A 260 -18.38 9.14 -9.56
N ASN A 261 -19.34 9.12 -8.64
CA ASN A 261 -20.49 8.22 -8.66
C ASN A 261 -20.10 6.73 -8.66
N ASN A 262 -19.07 6.36 -7.92
CA ASN A 262 -18.58 4.98 -7.79
C ASN A 262 -18.03 4.38 -9.09
N GLN A 263 -17.57 5.20 -10.01
CA GLN A 263 -16.93 4.69 -11.22
C GLN A 263 -15.64 3.92 -10.86
N PRO A 264 -15.38 2.76 -11.48
CA PRO A 264 -14.13 2.06 -11.29
C PRO A 264 -12.92 2.93 -11.64
N MET A 265 -11.88 2.84 -10.83
CA MET A 265 -10.63 3.56 -11.04
C MET A 265 -9.57 2.61 -11.57
N GLU A 266 -9.01 2.94 -12.72
CA GLU A 266 -7.89 2.22 -13.31
C GLU A 266 -6.63 3.08 -13.22
N ASN A 267 -5.58 2.52 -12.64
CA ASN A 267 -4.28 3.16 -12.59
C ASN A 267 -3.20 2.24 -13.14
N THR A 268 -2.39 2.76 -14.05
CA THR A 268 -1.29 2.00 -14.65
C THR A 268 0.03 2.37 -13.97
N TYR A 269 0.73 1.36 -13.46
CA TYR A 269 2.05 1.47 -12.85
C TYR A 269 2.99 0.46 -13.51
N TYR A 270 4.11 0.93 -14.02
CA TYR A 270 5.14 0.07 -14.62
C TYR A 270 4.59 -0.93 -15.67
N GLY A 271 3.60 -0.50 -16.46
CA GLY A 271 2.98 -1.35 -17.48
C GLY A 271 1.88 -2.29 -16.99
N GLY A 272 1.69 -2.43 -15.68
CA GLY A 272 0.57 -3.18 -15.08
C GLY A 272 -0.60 -2.25 -14.73
N THR A 273 -1.83 -2.70 -14.94
CA THR A 273 -3.04 -1.95 -14.56
C THR A 273 -3.61 -2.49 -13.27
N ILE A 274 -3.92 -1.57 -12.36
CA ILE A 274 -4.57 -1.83 -11.09
C ILE A 274 -5.99 -1.30 -11.16
N LEU A 275 -6.94 -2.15 -10.83
CA LEU A 275 -8.37 -1.83 -10.74
C LEU A 275 -8.78 -1.63 -9.29
N THR A 276 -9.50 -0.55 -9.02
CA THR A 276 -10.20 -0.32 -7.76
C THR A 276 -11.67 -0.09 -8.07
N GLN A 277 -12.55 -0.94 -7.57
CA GLN A 277 -14.00 -0.88 -7.80
C GLN A 277 -14.79 -1.17 -6.54
N VAL A 278 -16.00 -0.62 -6.45
CA VAL A 278 -16.90 -0.87 -5.32
C VAL A 278 -17.27 -2.35 -5.25
N GLY A 279 -17.25 -2.89 -4.04
CA GLY A 279 -17.59 -4.28 -3.77
C GLY A 279 -16.41 -5.25 -3.76
N SER A 280 -15.25 -4.83 -4.27
CA SER A 280 -14.04 -5.65 -4.39
C SER A 280 -12.95 -5.19 -3.42
N PRO A 281 -11.91 -6.02 -3.18
CA PRO A 281 -10.69 -5.59 -2.53
C PRO A 281 -10.00 -4.46 -3.30
N ILE A 282 -9.16 -3.70 -2.61
CA ILE A 282 -8.33 -2.67 -3.23
C ILE A 282 -7.13 -3.28 -3.95
N GLY A 283 -6.75 -2.73 -5.09
CA GLY A 283 -5.47 -3.01 -5.74
C GLY A 283 -5.46 -4.23 -6.64
N LEU A 284 -6.60 -4.69 -7.15
CA LEU A 284 -6.70 -5.86 -8.02
C LEU A 284 -5.90 -5.67 -9.31
N PHE A 285 -5.15 -6.69 -9.72
CA PHE A 285 -4.50 -6.71 -11.02
C PHE A 285 -5.53 -6.94 -12.11
N TYR A 286 -5.51 -6.07 -13.12
CA TYR A 286 -6.53 -6.01 -14.15
C TYR A 286 -5.90 -6.05 -15.54
N GLY A 287 -6.36 -6.97 -16.37
CA GLY A 287 -5.78 -7.16 -17.70
C GLY A 287 -6.42 -8.30 -18.46
N TYR A 288 -5.75 -8.73 -19.51
CA TYR A 288 -6.22 -9.80 -20.36
C TYR A 288 -5.76 -11.17 -19.84
N ARG A 289 -6.63 -12.14 -19.97
CA ARG A 289 -6.22 -13.55 -19.81
C ARG A 289 -5.59 -14.04 -21.09
N THR A 290 -4.56 -14.87 -20.94
CA THR A 290 -3.84 -15.49 -22.07
C THR A 290 -3.82 -17.01 -21.91
N ASN A 291 -3.76 -17.72 -23.02
CA ASN A 291 -3.66 -19.18 -23.08
C ASN A 291 -2.50 -19.61 -24.00
N GLY A 292 -1.28 -19.20 -23.60
CA GLY A 292 -0.06 -19.50 -24.37
C GLY A 292 0.14 -18.62 -25.59
N VAL A 293 0.82 -19.16 -26.57
CA VAL A 293 1.19 -18.49 -27.83
C VAL A 293 0.51 -19.24 -28.98
N ILE A 294 0.09 -18.53 -30.02
CA ILE A 294 -0.43 -19.11 -31.26
C ILE A 294 0.72 -19.79 -31.97
N ALA A 295 0.67 -21.11 -32.15
CA ALA A 295 1.82 -21.87 -32.60
C ALA A 295 2.04 -21.82 -34.13
N SER A 296 0.98 -21.67 -34.92
CA SER A 296 1.04 -21.67 -36.38
C SER A 296 0.01 -20.74 -37.02
N GLU A 297 0.22 -20.35 -38.26
CA GLU A 297 -0.73 -19.55 -39.04
C GLU A 297 -2.08 -20.26 -39.23
N ALA A 298 -2.07 -21.58 -39.41
CA ALA A 298 -3.31 -22.36 -39.53
C ALA A 298 -4.14 -22.30 -38.22
N GLU A 299 -3.49 -22.23 -37.08
CA GLU A 299 -4.14 -22.05 -35.77
C GLU A 299 -4.68 -20.63 -35.63
N ALA A 300 -3.92 -19.62 -36.05
CA ALA A 300 -4.35 -18.22 -36.05
C ALA A 300 -5.59 -18.01 -36.92
N GLU A 301 -5.60 -18.57 -38.14
CA GLU A 301 -6.75 -18.51 -39.03
C GLU A 301 -7.99 -19.21 -38.49
N ALA A 302 -7.82 -20.39 -37.87
CA ALA A 302 -8.91 -21.16 -37.27
C ALA A 302 -9.54 -20.43 -36.08
N GLU A 303 -8.75 -19.80 -35.23
CA GLU A 303 -9.23 -19.01 -34.11
C GLU A 303 -9.86 -17.69 -34.55
N GLY A 304 -9.24 -17.02 -35.51
CA GLY A 304 -9.72 -15.77 -36.11
C GLY A 304 -9.83 -14.62 -35.10
N LEU A 305 -8.95 -14.59 -34.08
CA LEU A 305 -8.85 -13.50 -33.14
C LEU A 305 -8.30 -12.25 -33.80
N TYR A 306 -8.85 -11.09 -33.47
CA TYR A 306 -8.40 -9.80 -34.01
C TYR A 306 -8.50 -8.69 -32.98
N GLN A 307 -7.83 -7.60 -33.21
CA GLN A 307 -8.00 -6.32 -32.54
C GLN A 307 -8.41 -5.25 -33.52
N LEU A 308 -8.99 -4.16 -33.06
CA LEU A 308 -9.26 -2.98 -33.88
C LEU A 308 -8.10 -2.01 -33.76
N ASN A 309 -7.51 -1.62 -34.89
CA ASN A 309 -6.49 -0.59 -34.93
C ASN A 309 -7.11 0.82 -34.71
N GLY A 310 -6.26 1.85 -34.63
CA GLY A 310 -6.70 3.24 -34.42
C GLY A 310 -7.64 3.81 -35.49
N SER A 311 -7.75 3.13 -36.65
CA SER A 311 -8.67 3.48 -37.75
C SER A 311 -9.95 2.61 -37.74
N GLY A 312 -10.11 1.72 -36.74
CA GLY A 312 -11.27 0.82 -36.65
C GLY A 312 -11.20 -0.39 -37.58
N GLN A 313 -10.06 -0.68 -38.20
CA GLN A 313 -9.88 -1.84 -39.06
C GLN A 313 -9.43 -3.04 -38.24
N LYS A 314 -9.83 -4.25 -38.68
CA LYS A 314 -9.41 -5.51 -38.07
C LYS A 314 -7.96 -5.81 -38.34
N GLU A 315 -7.22 -6.09 -37.28
CA GLU A 315 -5.85 -6.56 -37.33
C GLU A 315 -5.83 -7.94 -36.65
N TYR A 316 -5.60 -9.00 -37.45
CA TYR A 316 -5.64 -10.37 -36.97
C TYR A 316 -4.34 -10.76 -36.30
N PHE A 317 -4.46 -11.53 -35.20
CA PHE A 317 -3.29 -12.15 -34.57
C PHE A 317 -2.69 -13.22 -35.47
N GLN A 318 -1.38 -13.37 -35.37
CA GLN A 318 -0.57 -14.25 -36.22
C GLN A 318 0.17 -15.30 -35.39
N ALA A 319 0.80 -16.26 -36.04
CA ALA A 319 1.70 -17.19 -35.37
C ALA A 319 2.83 -16.45 -34.63
N GLY A 320 3.05 -16.84 -33.37
CA GLY A 320 3.99 -16.17 -32.48
C GLY A 320 3.36 -15.12 -31.55
N ASP A 321 2.16 -14.67 -31.87
CA ASP A 321 1.43 -13.75 -30.98
C ASP A 321 0.89 -14.46 -29.75
N MET A 322 0.68 -13.69 -28.68
CA MET A 322 0.02 -14.19 -27.49
C MET A 322 -1.45 -14.52 -27.78
N ARG A 323 -1.87 -15.71 -27.38
CA ARG A 323 -3.26 -16.13 -27.49
C ARG A 323 -4.08 -15.52 -26.37
N PHE A 324 -4.79 -14.44 -26.67
CA PHE A 324 -5.72 -13.81 -25.73
C PHE A 324 -7.05 -14.56 -25.68
N VAL A 325 -7.71 -14.47 -24.55
CA VAL A 325 -9.04 -15.05 -24.35
C VAL A 325 -10.09 -13.96 -24.54
N SER A 326 -10.94 -14.09 -25.56
CA SER A 326 -12.13 -13.26 -25.72
C SER A 326 -13.16 -13.69 -24.66
N THR A 327 -13.50 -12.80 -23.75
CA THR A 327 -14.36 -13.10 -22.60
C THR A 327 -15.84 -13.05 -22.94
N ASP A 328 -16.22 -12.29 -23.95
CA ASP A 328 -17.57 -12.18 -24.49
C ASP A 328 -17.84 -13.07 -25.73
N GLY A 329 -16.77 -13.66 -26.30
CA GLY A 329 -16.85 -14.60 -27.42
C GLY A 329 -16.98 -13.98 -28.79
N ASP A 330 -16.79 -12.67 -28.95
CA ASP A 330 -16.93 -11.95 -30.21
C ASP A 330 -15.64 -12.02 -31.07
N LYS A 331 -14.56 -12.62 -30.56
CA LYS A 331 -13.23 -12.75 -31.14
C LYS A 331 -12.47 -11.42 -31.30
N CYS A 332 -13.05 -10.30 -30.94
CA CYS A 332 -12.39 -9.01 -30.94
C CYS A 332 -11.74 -8.78 -29.57
N ILE A 333 -10.42 -8.74 -29.50
CA ILE A 333 -9.73 -8.48 -28.24
C ILE A 333 -9.74 -6.97 -27.98
N GLY A 334 -10.60 -6.57 -27.07
CA GLY A 334 -10.88 -5.18 -26.70
C GLY A 334 -10.73 -4.90 -25.21
N LYS A 335 -11.14 -3.70 -24.81
CA LYS A 335 -11.15 -3.32 -23.39
C LYS A 335 -12.13 -4.17 -22.56
N GLU A 336 -13.15 -4.68 -23.21
CA GLU A 336 -14.24 -5.48 -22.67
C GLU A 336 -13.76 -6.87 -22.22
N ASP A 337 -12.66 -7.36 -22.81
CA ASP A 337 -12.03 -8.64 -22.44
C ASP A 337 -11.13 -8.57 -21.22
N ARG A 338 -10.90 -7.37 -20.71
CA ARG A 338 -10.10 -7.22 -19.49
C ARG A 338 -10.88 -7.67 -18.27
N VAL A 339 -10.22 -8.47 -17.45
CA VAL A 339 -10.77 -9.06 -16.23
C VAL A 339 -9.78 -8.92 -15.08
N VAL A 340 -10.23 -9.20 -13.87
CA VAL A 340 -9.32 -9.36 -12.73
C VAL A 340 -8.47 -10.60 -12.96
N ILE A 341 -7.16 -10.41 -13.01
CA ILE A 341 -6.17 -11.46 -13.25
C ILE A 341 -5.36 -11.83 -12.03
N GLY A 342 -5.48 -11.07 -10.92
CA GLY A 342 -4.82 -11.38 -9.66
C GLY A 342 -5.25 -10.45 -8.53
N ASP A 343 -5.02 -10.91 -7.30
CA ASP A 343 -5.28 -10.18 -6.06
C ASP A 343 -3.99 -10.06 -5.23
N PRO A 344 -3.47 -8.85 -4.96
CA PRO A 344 -2.27 -8.67 -4.14
C PRO A 344 -2.52 -8.89 -2.64
N ASN A 345 -3.78 -9.03 -2.21
CA ASN A 345 -4.11 -9.18 -0.80
C ASN A 345 -3.93 -10.63 -0.37
N PRO A 346 -3.11 -10.92 0.67
CA PRO A 346 -2.90 -12.29 1.12
C PRO A 346 -4.12 -12.85 1.85
N ASP A 347 -4.40 -14.13 1.65
CA ASP A 347 -5.36 -14.86 2.46
C ASP A 347 -4.84 -15.02 3.89
N ILE A 348 -3.58 -15.41 4.04
CA ILE A 348 -2.91 -15.51 5.34
C ILE A 348 -1.45 -15.08 5.22
N TYR A 349 -0.96 -14.43 6.27
CA TYR A 349 0.42 -14.02 6.37
C TYR A 349 0.93 -14.15 7.82
N GLY A 350 2.22 -14.20 7.99
CA GLY A 350 2.80 -14.28 9.32
C GLY A 350 4.25 -14.72 9.33
N ASN A 351 4.65 -15.26 10.46
CA ASN A 351 5.99 -15.81 10.62
C ASN A 351 5.99 -17.05 11.50
N ILE A 352 7.03 -17.85 11.34
CA ILE A 352 7.42 -18.92 12.25
C ILE A 352 8.82 -18.58 12.74
N PHE A 353 9.04 -18.63 14.03
CA PHE A 353 10.33 -18.33 14.60
C PHE A 353 10.76 -19.38 15.63
N THR A 354 12.07 -19.53 15.76
CA THR A 354 12.67 -20.41 16.74
C THR A 354 13.95 -19.78 17.31
N SER A 355 14.16 -19.94 18.58
CA SER A 355 15.37 -19.54 19.30
C SER A 355 15.86 -20.72 20.14
N LEU A 356 16.99 -21.28 19.77
CA LEU A 356 17.63 -22.39 20.48
C LEU A 356 18.93 -21.92 21.09
N GLN A 357 19.04 -22.03 22.40
CA GLN A 357 20.27 -21.75 23.13
C GLN A 357 20.80 -23.02 23.73
N TRP A 358 22.07 -23.30 23.48
CA TRP A 358 22.86 -24.35 24.13
C TRP A 358 24.11 -23.74 24.77
N LYS A 359 24.11 -23.69 26.10
CA LYS A 359 25.17 -22.99 26.86
C LYS A 359 25.37 -21.56 26.34
N ASN A 360 26.54 -21.30 25.73
CA ASN A 360 26.93 -19.98 25.20
C ASN A 360 26.61 -19.80 23.70
N LEU A 361 26.07 -20.82 23.04
CA LEU A 361 25.69 -20.76 21.63
C LEU A 361 24.20 -20.50 21.54
N ARG A 362 23.82 -19.57 20.66
CA ARG A 362 22.42 -19.25 20.37
C ARG A 362 22.19 -19.25 18.87
N LEU A 363 21.12 -19.89 18.45
CA LEU A 363 20.62 -19.90 17.08
C LEU A 363 19.20 -19.29 17.07
N ASP A 364 19.04 -18.21 16.34
CA ASP A 364 17.73 -17.59 16.07
C ASP A 364 17.41 -17.72 14.58
N ALA A 365 16.21 -18.18 14.26
CA ALA A 365 15.72 -18.24 12.88
C ALA A 365 14.28 -17.75 12.81
N THR A 366 13.98 -16.97 11.79
CA THR A 366 12.63 -16.47 11.51
C THR A 366 12.30 -16.67 10.03
N PHE A 367 11.16 -17.27 9.74
CA PHE A 367 10.63 -17.49 8.42
C PHE A 367 9.33 -16.71 8.27
N ASN A 368 9.31 -15.74 7.36
CA ASN A 368 8.11 -15.01 7.03
C ASN A 368 7.38 -15.68 5.87
N TYR A 369 6.06 -15.68 5.91
CA TYR A 369 5.22 -16.22 4.84
C TYR A 369 4.06 -15.28 4.51
N SER A 370 3.66 -15.32 3.24
CA SER A 370 2.46 -14.67 2.70
C SER A 370 1.90 -15.61 1.65
N LEU A 371 0.64 -15.99 1.79
CA LEU A 371 0.00 -17.01 0.96
C LEU A 371 -1.32 -16.49 0.39
N GLY A 372 -1.63 -16.92 -0.82
CA GLY A 372 -2.88 -16.58 -1.51
C GLY A 372 -2.86 -15.25 -2.25
N ASN A 373 -1.76 -14.50 -2.18
CA ASN A 373 -1.63 -13.25 -2.91
C ASN A 373 -0.82 -13.41 -4.21
N ASP A 374 -1.18 -12.62 -5.20
CA ASP A 374 -0.45 -12.49 -6.45
C ASP A 374 0.55 -11.33 -6.39
N ILE A 375 1.63 -11.44 -7.15
CA ILE A 375 2.68 -10.42 -7.21
C ILE A 375 2.96 -10.08 -8.68
N TYR A 376 2.88 -8.79 -9.03
CA TYR A 376 3.33 -8.31 -10.33
C TYR A 376 4.85 -8.19 -10.36
N ASN A 377 5.50 -9.04 -11.15
CA ASN A 377 6.95 -9.04 -11.28
C ASN A 377 7.40 -8.12 -12.43
N TYR A 378 7.51 -6.83 -12.16
CA TYR A 378 7.96 -5.83 -13.14
C TYR A 378 9.37 -6.10 -13.66
N GLN A 379 10.28 -6.56 -12.82
CA GLN A 379 11.65 -6.88 -13.25
C GLN A 379 11.65 -7.97 -14.32
N ARG A 380 10.81 -8.99 -14.15
CA ARG A 380 10.66 -10.06 -15.14
C ARG A 380 10.11 -9.51 -16.45
N SER A 381 9.15 -8.60 -16.44
CA SER A 381 8.57 -8.02 -17.66
C SER A 381 9.61 -7.25 -18.49
N ILE A 382 10.60 -6.61 -17.85
CA ILE A 382 11.70 -5.93 -18.54
C ILE A 382 12.72 -6.94 -19.08
N LEU A 383 13.12 -7.92 -18.27
CA LEU A 383 14.18 -8.87 -18.62
C LEU A 383 13.74 -9.93 -19.65
N GLU A 384 12.42 -10.16 -19.75
CA GLU A 384 11.83 -11.15 -20.65
C GLU A 384 10.96 -10.51 -21.75
N GLY A 385 10.87 -9.18 -21.82
CA GLY A 385 10.07 -8.47 -22.83
C GLY A 385 10.66 -8.46 -24.23
N GLY A 386 11.97 -8.68 -24.39
CA GLY A 386 12.65 -8.78 -25.67
C GLY A 386 12.74 -7.50 -26.52
N ASN A 387 12.21 -6.37 -26.02
CA ASN A 387 12.07 -5.10 -26.75
C ASN A 387 13.11 -4.04 -26.38
N MET A 388 14.09 -4.39 -25.54
CA MET A 388 15.12 -3.48 -25.04
C MET A 388 16.52 -4.07 -25.20
N PHE A 389 17.54 -3.22 -25.22
CA PHE A 389 18.95 -3.62 -25.28
C PHE A 389 19.54 -4.02 -23.92
N TYR A 390 18.71 -4.58 -23.04
CA TYR A 390 19.15 -5.09 -21.74
C TYR A 390 19.53 -6.56 -21.80
N ASN A 391 20.34 -7.00 -20.85
CA ASN A 391 20.58 -8.43 -20.66
C ASN A 391 19.25 -9.12 -20.32
N GLN A 392 19.03 -10.27 -20.93
CA GLN A 392 17.82 -11.06 -20.78
C GLN A 392 18.08 -12.28 -19.89
N THR A 393 17.02 -12.82 -19.30
CA THR A 393 17.11 -14.10 -18.56
C THR A 393 17.19 -15.27 -19.54
N THR A 394 17.64 -16.42 -19.04
CA THR A 394 17.69 -17.67 -19.83
C THR A 394 16.30 -18.18 -20.22
N ALA A 395 15.23 -17.69 -19.60
CA ALA A 395 13.86 -18.00 -20.00
C ALA A 395 13.54 -17.58 -21.44
N MET A 396 14.26 -16.56 -21.97
CA MET A 396 14.10 -16.12 -23.35
C MET A 396 14.57 -17.17 -24.39
N ASN A 397 15.31 -18.19 -23.96
CA ASN A 397 15.64 -19.32 -24.86
C ASN A 397 14.39 -20.17 -25.22
N ASN A 398 13.35 -20.08 -24.39
CA ASN A 398 12.07 -20.80 -24.60
C ASN A 398 11.04 -19.96 -25.37
N ARG A 399 11.45 -18.82 -25.96
CA ARG A 399 10.54 -18.02 -26.79
C ARG A 399 10.10 -18.81 -28.01
N TRP A 400 8.93 -18.45 -28.53
CA TRP A 400 8.47 -18.99 -29.82
C TRP A 400 9.48 -18.68 -30.96
N THR A 401 9.72 -19.63 -31.81
CA THR A 401 10.56 -19.52 -33.03
C THR A 401 9.84 -20.17 -34.18
N THR A 402 10.01 -19.62 -35.37
CA THR A 402 9.50 -20.17 -36.64
C THR A 402 10.17 -21.50 -36.95
#